data_a5e5ffeb9c85dcf1dadb982756c990a6
#
_entry.id   a5e5ffeb9c85dcf1dadb982756c990a6
#
_cell.length_a   1.000
_cell.length_b   1.000
_cell.length_c   1.000
_cell.angle_alpha   90.00
_cell.angle_beta   90.00
_cell.angle_gamma   90.00
#
_symmetry.space_group_name_H-M   'P 1'
#
loop_
_entity.id
_entity.type
_entity.pdbx_description
1 polymer ?
#
loop_
_entity_poly.entity_id
_entity_poly.type
_entity_poly.pdbx_seq_one_letter_code
_entity_poly.pdbx_strand_id
1 'polypeptide(L)'
;MEELFRIKDEGLAEAVGLAAGITDVMMPLLRDWEFDALITHNRFTLVNRNATEIIDFATAKGIAVINAAPYAGGVLAKGSEAFPRYVYQEASAEALDPVRRVEAVCARRGVPPGAVALQFSMRDPRVASTLCGVSRPERVRQTLEWAEWPIPDSLWDELAALPFAMDDPEATREWTPG
;
A
#
# COMPACT_ATOMS: atom_id res chain seq x y z
N MET A 1 1.41 -24.62 5.34
CA MET A 1 0.14 -24.29 4.65
C MET A 1 -0.97 -25.28 5.00
N GLU A 2 -0.75 -26.56 4.92
CA GLU A 2 -1.76 -27.61 5.24
C GLU A 2 -2.50 -27.35 6.56
N GLU A 3 -1.76 -27.07 7.63
CA GLU A 3 -2.36 -26.81 8.94
C GLU A 3 -3.28 -25.56 8.96
N LEU A 4 -2.93 -24.52 8.21
CA LEU A 4 -3.77 -23.32 8.10
C LEU A 4 -5.11 -23.63 7.45
N PHE A 5 -5.10 -24.43 6.36
CA PHE A 5 -6.35 -24.81 5.68
C PHE A 5 -7.14 -25.85 6.47
N ARG A 6 -6.48 -26.75 7.20
CA ARG A 6 -7.14 -27.67 8.13
C ARG A 6 -7.96 -26.92 9.20
N ILE A 7 -7.44 -25.80 9.73
CA ILE A 7 -8.16 -24.94 10.69
C ILE A 7 -9.45 -24.38 10.06
N LYS A 8 -9.41 -23.99 8.78
CA LYS A 8 -10.59 -23.54 8.04
C LYS A 8 -11.59 -24.68 7.83
N ASP A 9 -11.12 -25.85 7.41
CA ASP A 9 -11.94 -27.04 7.14
C ASP A 9 -12.65 -27.56 8.40
N GLU A 10 -12.01 -27.43 9.57
CA GLU A 10 -12.58 -27.75 10.88
C GLU A 10 -13.56 -26.66 11.39
N GLY A 11 -13.75 -25.56 10.66
CA GLY A 11 -14.65 -24.47 11.03
C GLY A 11 -14.16 -23.60 12.19
N LEU A 12 -12.87 -23.69 12.54
CA LEU A 12 -12.24 -22.86 13.56
C LEU A 12 -11.89 -21.44 13.03
N ALA A 13 -11.84 -21.28 11.71
CA ALA A 13 -11.74 -19.99 11.02
C ALA A 13 -12.70 -20.01 9.83
N GLU A 14 -13.37 -18.88 9.57
CA GLU A 14 -14.26 -18.73 8.42
C GLU A 14 -13.47 -18.45 7.13
N ALA A 15 -12.32 -17.81 7.25
CA ALA A 15 -11.48 -17.41 6.13
C ALA A 15 -10.00 -17.47 6.51
N VAL A 16 -9.16 -17.71 5.50
CA VAL A 16 -7.71 -17.70 5.63
C VAL A 16 -7.08 -16.76 4.61
N GLY A 17 -6.08 -16.00 5.04
CA GLY A 17 -5.43 -15.00 4.21
C GLY A 17 -3.91 -15.15 4.16
N LEU A 18 -3.30 -14.56 3.13
CA LEU A 18 -1.87 -14.53 2.93
C LEU A 18 -1.29 -13.14 3.17
N ALA A 19 -0.25 -13.06 3.99
CA ALA A 19 0.45 -11.82 4.36
C ALA A 19 1.97 -12.04 4.48
N ALA A 20 2.62 -12.51 3.41
CA ALA A 20 4.05 -12.81 3.44
C ALA A 20 4.95 -11.59 3.13
N GLY A 21 4.40 -10.53 2.54
CA GLY A 21 5.12 -9.29 2.23
C GLY A 21 5.89 -9.30 0.91
N ILE A 22 6.63 -10.34 0.57
CA ILE A 22 7.43 -10.43 -0.66
C ILE A 22 6.60 -11.08 -1.77
N THR A 23 6.41 -10.37 -2.90
CA THR A 23 5.57 -10.84 -4.01
C THR A 23 6.03 -12.16 -4.62
N ASP A 24 7.35 -12.38 -4.73
CA ASP A 24 7.93 -13.62 -5.26
C ASP A 24 7.65 -14.85 -4.37
N VAL A 25 7.48 -14.62 -3.06
CA VAL A 25 7.07 -15.67 -2.11
C VAL A 25 5.56 -15.88 -2.15
N MET A 26 4.80 -14.81 -2.30
CA MET A 26 3.34 -14.85 -2.26
C MET A 26 2.74 -15.47 -3.52
N MET A 27 3.27 -15.16 -4.70
CA MET A 27 2.71 -15.60 -5.97
C MET A 27 2.64 -17.14 -6.11
N PRO A 28 3.69 -17.93 -5.82
CA PRO A 28 3.58 -19.39 -5.80
C PRO A 28 2.52 -19.89 -4.83
N LEU A 29 2.45 -19.33 -3.61
CA LEU A 29 1.47 -19.73 -2.61
C LEU A 29 0.04 -19.48 -3.07
N LEU A 30 -0.24 -18.33 -3.73
CA LEU A 30 -1.55 -18.02 -4.28
C LEU A 30 -1.95 -18.91 -5.48
N ARG A 31 -0.97 -19.49 -6.18
CA ARG A 31 -1.23 -20.46 -7.25
C ARG A 31 -1.60 -21.84 -6.70
N ASP A 32 -0.96 -22.24 -5.60
CA ASP A 32 -1.06 -23.57 -5.04
C ASP A 32 -2.16 -23.72 -4.00
N TRP A 33 -2.64 -22.63 -3.39
CA TRP A 33 -3.59 -22.62 -2.28
C TRP A 33 -4.74 -21.64 -2.49
N GLU A 34 -5.94 -22.01 -2.02
CA GLU A 34 -7.18 -21.22 -2.17
C GLU A 34 -7.40 -20.27 -0.99
N PHE A 35 -6.67 -19.16 -0.97
CA PHE A 35 -6.84 -18.11 0.03
C PHE A 35 -8.12 -17.30 -0.21
N ASP A 36 -8.71 -16.80 0.87
CA ASP A 36 -9.86 -15.88 0.83
C ASP A 36 -9.43 -14.42 0.74
N ALA A 37 -8.25 -14.10 1.29
CA ALA A 37 -7.73 -12.73 1.33
C ALA A 37 -6.21 -12.67 1.12
N LEU A 38 -5.75 -11.53 0.63
CA LEU A 38 -4.36 -11.17 0.45
C LEU A 38 -4.10 -9.81 1.09
N ILE A 39 -3.03 -9.67 1.87
CA ILE A 39 -2.53 -8.37 2.30
C ILE A 39 -1.24 -8.06 1.56
N THR A 40 -1.21 -6.94 0.83
CA THR A 40 0.01 -6.30 0.32
C THR A 40 0.38 -5.09 1.17
N HIS A 41 1.67 -4.79 1.30
CA HIS A 41 2.17 -3.77 2.21
C HIS A 41 3.30 -2.96 1.55
N ASN A 42 3.17 -1.63 1.50
CA ASN A 42 4.10 -0.69 0.85
C ASN A 42 4.32 -0.88 -0.67
N ARG A 43 3.79 -1.92 -1.29
CA ARG A 43 4.05 -2.33 -2.68
C ARG A 43 2.96 -1.90 -3.67
N PHE A 44 1.93 -1.20 -3.16
CA PHE A 44 0.89 -0.59 -4.00
C PHE A 44 0.54 0.81 -3.45
N THR A 45 1.32 1.80 -3.89
CA THR A 45 1.25 3.20 -3.45
C THR A 45 1.36 4.14 -4.67
N LEU A 46 1.26 5.44 -4.48
CA LEU A 46 1.51 6.42 -5.55
C LEU A 46 2.89 6.30 -6.19
N VAL A 47 3.89 5.85 -5.45
CA VAL A 47 5.30 5.83 -5.86
C VAL A 47 5.87 4.43 -6.11
N ASN A 48 5.10 3.39 -5.84
CA ASN A 48 5.51 1.99 -6.08
C ASN A 48 4.32 1.13 -6.51
N ARG A 49 4.52 0.26 -7.51
CA ARG A 49 3.51 -0.62 -8.10
C ARG A 49 3.97 -2.09 -8.15
N ASN A 50 4.92 -2.48 -7.32
CA ASN A 50 5.46 -3.85 -7.29
C ASN A 50 4.35 -4.92 -7.14
N ALA A 51 3.31 -4.63 -6.35
CA ALA A 51 2.20 -5.57 -6.13
C ALA A 51 1.16 -5.65 -7.26
N THR A 52 1.32 -4.94 -8.38
CA THR A 52 0.28 -4.90 -9.43
C THR A 52 -0.08 -6.29 -9.93
N GLU A 53 0.92 -7.12 -10.28
CA GLU A 53 0.68 -8.47 -10.80
C GLU A 53 -0.05 -9.37 -9.80
N ILE A 54 0.36 -9.33 -8.53
CA ILE A 54 -0.27 -10.15 -7.49
C ILE A 54 -1.70 -9.69 -7.17
N ILE A 55 -1.98 -8.39 -7.26
CA ILE A 55 -3.32 -7.82 -7.13
C ILE A 55 -4.21 -8.29 -8.29
N ASP A 56 -3.72 -8.22 -9.52
CA ASP A 56 -4.44 -8.69 -10.71
C ASP A 56 -4.77 -10.18 -10.60
N PHE A 57 -3.79 -10.98 -10.20
CA PHE A 57 -3.96 -12.42 -10.01
C PHE A 57 -5.01 -12.72 -8.91
N ALA A 58 -4.89 -12.08 -7.76
CA ALA A 58 -5.82 -12.26 -6.64
C ALA A 58 -7.25 -11.88 -7.04
N THR A 59 -7.42 -10.72 -7.70
CA THR A 59 -8.73 -10.25 -8.18
C THR A 59 -9.35 -11.22 -9.17
N ALA A 60 -8.57 -11.74 -10.13
CA ALA A 60 -9.05 -12.72 -11.11
C ALA A 60 -9.49 -14.05 -10.46
N LYS A 61 -8.96 -14.37 -9.28
CA LYS A 61 -9.32 -15.54 -8.48
C LYS A 61 -10.44 -15.27 -7.47
N GLY A 62 -10.94 -14.04 -7.36
CA GLY A 62 -11.93 -13.67 -6.35
C GLY A 62 -11.37 -13.55 -4.93
N ILE A 63 -10.04 -13.46 -4.78
CA ILE A 63 -9.36 -13.27 -3.50
C ILE A 63 -9.45 -11.79 -3.11
N ALA A 64 -9.95 -11.49 -1.91
CA ALA A 64 -10.06 -10.12 -1.44
C ALA A 64 -8.68 -9.49 -1.20
N VAL A 65 -8.41 -8.35 -1.84
CA VAL A 65 -7.15 -7.63 -1.69
C VAL A 65 -7.27 -6.56 -0.61
N ILE A 66 -6.39 -6.63 0.38
CA ILE A 66 -6.23 -5.62 1.42
C ILE A 66 -4.90 -4.91 1.17
N ASN A 67 -4.95 -3.61 0.84
CA ASN A 67 -3.75 -2.80 0.64
C ASN A 67 -3.37 -2.07 1.93
N ALA A 68 -2.22 -2.42 2.50
CA ALA A 68 -1.71 -1.81 3.73
C ALA A 68 -0.58 -0.80 3.43
N ALA A 69 -0.41 0.14 4.36
CA ALA A 69 0.62 1.18 4.30
C ALA A 69 0.57 2.06 3.01
N PRO A 70 -0.59 2.66 2.67
CA PRO A 70 -0.73 3.48 1.45
C PRO A 70 0.19 4.70 1.44
N TYR A 71 0.75 5.06 2.59
CA TYR A 71 1.63 6.23 2.77
C TYR A 71 3.13 5.95 2.56
N ALA A 72 3.50 4.80 1.98
CA ALA A 72 4.91 4.41 1.75
C ALA A 72 5.77 4.51 3.03
N GLY A 73 5.33 3.82 4.09
CA GLY A 73 5.97 3.88 5.41
C GLY A 73 5.72 5.17 6.18
N GLY A 74 4.87 6.06 5.65
CA GLY A 74 4.46 7.31 6.29
C GLY A 74 4.98 8.58 5.64
N VAL A 75 5.89 8.49 4.67
CA VAL A 75 6.48 9.68 4.02
C VAL A 75 5.45 10.51 3.27
N LEU A 76 4.50 9.89 2.55
CA LEU A 76 3.43 10.60 1.84
C LEU A 76 2.43 11.30 2.76
N ALA A 77 2.38 10.92 4.05
CA ALA A 77 1.53 11.57 5.04
C ALA A 77 2.23 12.66 5.84
N LYS A 78 3.56 12.56 6.01
CA LYS A 78 4.34 13.46 6.87
C LYS A 78 5.16 14.48 6.08
N GLY A 79 5.40 14.22 4.80
CA GLY A 79 6.26 15.01 3.92
C GLY A 79 7.72 14.52 3.94
N SER A 80 8.36 14.57 2.75
CA SER A 80 9.72 14.08 2.53
C SER A 80 10.79 14.90 3.28
N GLU A 81 10.54 16.17 3.55
CA GLU A 81 11.43 17.05 4.30
C GLU A 81 11.37 16.75 5.81
N ALA A 82 10.16 16.66 6.38
CA ALA A 82 9.95 16.42 7.81
C ALA A 82 10.19 14.95 8.21
N PHE A 83 10.09 14.03 7.25
CA PHE A 83 10.24 12.60 7.49
C PHE A 83 11.02 11.95 6.32
N PRO A 84 12.38 12.14 6.26
CA PRO A 84 13.21 11.66 5.16
C PRO A 84 13.45 10.14 5.25
N ARG A 85 12.37 9.37 5.30
CA ARG A 85 12.37 7.90 5.38
C ARG A 85 11.42 7.33 4.33
N TYR A 86 11.86 6.28 3.69
CA TYR A 86 11.04 5.52 2.76
C TYR A 86 10.91 4.09 3.25
N VAL A 87 9.70 3.57 3.31
CA VAL A 87 9.43 2.19 3.75
C VAL A 87 10.14 1.86 5.07
N TYR A 88 10.01 2.76 6.06
CA TYR A 88 10.57 2.68 7.42
C TYR A 88 12.10 2.78 7.53
N GLN A 89 12.83 2.99 6.43
CA GLN A 89 14.28 3.14 6.42
C GLN A 89 14.66 4.59 6.10
N GLU A 90 15.83 5.04 6.55
CA GLU A 90 16.39 6.30 6.09
C GLU A 90 16.58 6.24 4.57
N ALA A 91 16.25 7.31 3.89
CA ALA A 91 16.20 7.32 2.44
C ALA A 91 17.15 8.38 1.87
N SER A 92 17.85 8.00 0.78
CA SER A 92 18.64 8.95 0.00
C SER A 92 17.76 9.98 -0.71
N ALA A 93 18.38 11.04 -1.22
CA ALA A 93 17.67 12.06 -1.99
C ALA A 93 17.00 11.46 -3.24
N GLU A 94 17.67 10.50 -3.89
CA GLU A 94 17.17 9.81 -5.08
C GLU A 94 15.96 8.94 -4.76
N ALA A 95 15.96 8.22 -3.63
CA ALA A 95 14.84 7.40 -3.19
C ALA A 95 13.60 8.23 -2.84
N LEU A 96 13.80 9.49 -2.42
CA LEU A 96 12.72 10.43 -2.11
C LEU A 96 12.25 11.25 -3.31
N ASP A 97 12.94 11.24 -4.45
CA ASP A 97 12.55 12.03 -5.62
C ASP A 97 11.13 11.74 -6.13
N PRO A 98 10.67 10.48 -6.24
CA PRO A 98 9.27 10.20 -6.60
C PRO A 98 8.27 10.81 -5.62
N VAL A 99 8.56 10.79 -4.32
CA VAL A 99 7.71 11.41 -3.29
C VAL A 99 7.63 12.93 -3.49
N ARG A 100 8.79 13.60 -3.69
CA ARG A 100 8.85 15.04 -3.92
C ARG A 100 8.09 15.47 -5.17
N ARG A 101 8.08 14.66 -6.22
CA ARG A 101 7.27 14.90 -7.42
C ARG A 101 5.77 14.89 -7.11
N VAL A 102 5.32 13.91 -6.33
CA VAL A 102 3.93 13.86 -5.85
C VAL A 102 3.61 15.09 -5.00
N GLU A 103 4.47 15.46 -4.05
CA GLU A 103 4.31 16.66 -3.21
C GLU A 103 4.21 17.94 -4.05
N ALA A 104 5.06 18.10 -5.06
CA ALA A 104 5.06 19.27 -5.94
C ALA A 104 3.76 19.37 -6.76
N VAL A 105 3.22 18.25 -7.26
CA VAL A 105 1.94 18.22 -7.96
C VAL A 105 0.81 18.59 -7.00
N CYS A 106 0.77 17.99 -5.83
CA CYS A 106 -0.24 18.23 -4.80
C CYS A 106 -0.23 19.70 -4.32
N ALA A 107 0.96 20.28 -4.10
CA ALA A 107 1.13 21.66 -3.65
C ALA A 107 0.54 22.68 -4.64
N ARG A 108 0.71 22.47 -5.95
CA ARG A 108 0.12 23.35 -6.98
C ARG A 108 -1.41 23.38 -6.94
N ARG A 109 -2.02 22.35 -6.41
CA ARG A 109 -3.49 22.18 -6.34
C ARG A 109 -4.05 22.38 -4.93
N GLY A 110 -3.20 22.65 -3.94
CA GLY A 110 -3.63 22.81 -2.53
C GLY A 110 -4.22 21.51 -1.93
N VAL A 111 -3.81 20.33 -2.43
CA VAL A 111 -4.30 19.03 -1.96
C VAL A 111 -3.24 18.37 -1.08
N PRO A 112 -3.58 17.85 0.11
CA PRO A 112 -2.63 17.12 0.94
C PRO A 112 -2.13 15.84 0.25
N PRO A 113 -0.80 15.60 0.16
CA PRO A 113 -0.27 14.35 -0.42
C PRO A 113 -0.81 13.10 0.27
N GLY A 114 -1.05 13.16 1.59
CA GLY A 114 -1.65 12.05 2.34
C GLY A 114 -3.08 11.72 1.89
N ALA A 115 -3.89 12.72 1.55
CA ALA A 115 -5.24 12.48 1.02
C ALA A 115 -5.17 11.74 -0.33
N VAL A 116 -4.27 12.18 -1.20
CA VAL A 116 -4.08 11.55 -2.51
C VAL A 116 -3.56 10.13 -2.36
N ALA A 117 -2.57 9.90 -1.48
CA ALA A 117 -2.01 8.58 -1.22
C ALA A 117 -3.06 7.60 -0.66
N LEU A 118 -3.92 8.05 0.24
CA LEU A 118 -5.00 7.25 0.78
C LEU A 118 -6.03 6.90 -0.29
N GLN A 119 -6.54 7.93 -0.98
CA GLN A 119 -7.57 7.73 -2.00
C GLN A 119 -7.05 6.99 -3.23
N PHE A 120 -5.76 7.05 -3.54
CA PHE A 120 -5.15 6.21 -4.57
C PHE A 120 -5.43 4.73 -4.33
N SER A 121 -5.27 4.26 -3.09
CA SER A 121 -5.58 2.89 -2.71
C SER A 121 -7.09 2.62 -2.68
N MET A 122 -7.88 3.54 -2.11
CA MET A 122 -9.32 3.36 -1.92
C MET A 122 -10.12 3.36 -3.24
N ARG A 123 -9.64 4.08 -4.26
CA ARG A 123 -10.34 4.19 -5.55
C ARG A 123 -10.05 3.04 -6.51
N ASP A 124 -9.07 2.20 -6.24
CA ASP A 124 -8.78 1.04 -7.08
C ASP A 124 -9.83 -0.05 -6.84
N PRO A 125 -10.62 -0.43 -7.85
CA PRO A 125 -11.72 -1.39 -7.68
C PRO A 125 -11.25 -2.80 -7.31
N ARG A 126 -9.96 -3.11 -7.45
CA ARG A 126 -9.36 -4.38 -7.05
C ARG A 126 -9.06 -4.44 -5.56
N VAL A 127 -9.01 -3.29 -4.88
CA VAL A 127 -8.69 -3.18 -3.45
C VAL A 127 -9.99 -3.22 -2.65
N ALA A 128 -10.22 -4.32 -1.93
CA ALA A 128 -11.40 -4.50 -1.09
C ALA A 128 -11.33 -3.64 0.20
N SER A 129 -10.13 -3.40 0.73
CA SER A 129 -9.92 -2.58 1.93
C SER A 129 -8.53 -1.97 1.95
N THR A 130 -8.43 -0.75 2.51
CA THR A 130 -7.17 -0.04 2.72
C THR A 130 -6.86 0.07 4.22
N LEU A 131 -5.70 -0.47 4.64
CA LEU A 131 -5.26 -0.41 6.03
C LEU A 131 -4.29 0.75 6.26
N CYS A 132 -4.72 1.69 7.10
CA CYS A 132 -3.91 2.83 7.55
C CYS A 132 -3.52 2.66 9.02
N GLY A 133 -2.23 2.56 9.31
CA GLY A 133 -1.73 2.58 10.68
C GLY A 133 -1.87 3.97 11.30
N VAL A 134 -2.53 4.05 12.44
CA VAL A 134 -2.65 5.30 13.22
C VAL A 134 -2.18 5.07 14.64
N SER A 135 -1.32 5.97 15.16
CA SER A 135 -0.73 5.87 16.49
C SER A 135 -1.27 6.91 17.48
N ARG A 136 -2.14 7.83 17.02
CA ARG A 136 -2.69 8.92 17.84
C ARG A 136 -4.13 9.19 17.44
N PRO A 137 -5.03 9.55 18.38
CA PRO A 137 -6.45 9.82 18.09
C PRO A 137 -6.66 10.89 17.01
N GLU A 138 -5.82 11.94 16.98
CA GLU A 138 -5.91 13.04 16.01
C GLU A 138 -5.70 12.52 14.58
N ARG A 139 -4.88 11.47 14.41
CA ARG A 139 -4.62 10.85 13.12
C ARG A 139 -5.82 10.09 12.58
N VAL A 140 -6.69 9.57 13.43
CA VAL A 140 -7.95 8.94 13.00
C VAL A 140 -8.82 9.97 12.29
N ARG A 141 -9.04 11.13 12.92
CA ARG A 141 -9.82 12.23 12.32
C ARG A 141 -9.20 12.68 11.00
N GLN A 142 -7.90 12.93 10.99
CA GLN A 142 -7.19 13.33 9.77
C GLN A 142 -7.33 12.29 8.65
N THR A 143 -7.27 10.99 8.97
CA THR A 143 -7.44 9.92 7.98
C THR A 143 -8.85 9.94 7.38
N LEU A 144 -9.88 10.15 8.19
CA LEU A 144 -11.27 10.29 7.71
C LEU A 144 -11.45 11.55 6.83
N GLU A 145 -10.91 12.69 7.25
CA GLU A 145 -10.91 13.91 6.46
C GLU A 145 -10.19 13.71 5.10
N TRP A 146 -9.08 12.99 5.07
CA TRP A 146 -8.35 12.67 3.85
C TRP A 146 -9.09 11.68 2.95
N ALA A 147 -9.81 10.73 3.51
CA ALA A 147 -10.62 9.79 2.75
C ALA A 147 -11.73 10.48 1.95
N GLU A 148 -12.24 11.61 2.46
CA GLU A 148 -13.31 12.40 1.85
C GLU A 148 -12.81 13.71 1.20
N TRP A 149 -11.49 13.95 1.21
CA TRP A 149 -10.92 15.18 0.64
C TRP A 149 -11.27 15.31 -0.85
N PRO A 150 -11.78 16.46 -1.30
CA PRO A 150 -12.13 16.65 -2.70
C PRO A 150 -10.87 16.71 -3.57
N ILE A 151 -10.68 15.73 -4.44
CA ILE A 151 -9.54 15.63 -5.36
C ILE A 151 -10.07 15.74 -6.79
N PRO A 152 -9.69 16.78 -7.56
CA PRO A 152 -10.11 16.94 -8.95
C PRO A 152 -9.58 15.83 -9.84
N ASP A 153 -10.37 15.40 -10.84
CA ASP A 153 -9.94 14.35 -11.80
C ASP A 153 -8.66 14.73 -12.53
N SER A 154 -8.50 16.01 -12.89
CA SER A 154 -7.27 16.49 -13.53
C SER A 154 -6.00 16.30 -12.68
N LEU A 155 -6.12 16.23 -11.36
CA LEU A 155 -4.99 15.92 -10.49
C LEU A 155 -4.60 14.44 -10.60
N TRP A 156 -5.57 13.54 -10.74
CA TRP A 156 -5.31 12.12 -10.96
C TRP A 156 -4.58 11.87 -12.28
N ASP A 157 -4.91 12.61 -13.34
CA ASP A 157 -4.21 12.53 -14.63
C ASP A 157 -2.75 13.00 -14.51
N GLU A 158 -2.51 14.12 -13.79
CA GLU A 158 -1.14 14.59 -13.51
C GLU A 158 -0.32 13.57 -12.71
N LEU A 159 -0.93 12.94 -11.70
CA LEU A 159 -0.28 11.93 -10.86
C LEU A 159 -0.03 10.61 -11.62
N ALA A 160 -0.94 10.21 -12.49
CA ALA A 160 -0.78 9.01 -13.32
C ALA A 160 0.38 9.12 -14.31
N ALA A 161 0.75 10.35 -14.72
CA ALA A 161 1.89 10.61 -15.59
C ALA A 161 3.26 10.60 -14.85
N LEU A 162 3.27 10.55 -13.51
CA LEU A 162 4.51 10.49 -12.74
C LEU A 162 5.12 9.08 -12.79
N PRO A 163 6.46 8.98 -12.80
CA PRO A 163 7.13 7.70 -12.70
C PRO A 163 6.93 7.07 -11.31
N PHE A 164 6.85 5.75 -11.30
CA PHE A 164 6.78 4.93 -10.10
C PHE A 164 7.73 3.74 -10.20
N ALA A 165 8.16 3.19 -9.05
CA ALA A 165 9.00 2.02 -8.99
C ALA A 165 8.18 0.72 -9.11
N MET A 166 8.83 -0.33 -9.63
CA MET A 166 8.27 -1.68 -9.78
C MET A 166 9.05 -2.73 -8.98
N ASP A 167 10.24 -2.39 -8.50
CA ASP A 167 11.05 -3.23 -7.63
C ASP A 167 10.46 -3.31 -6.22
N ASP A 168 10.84 -4.37 -5.50
CA ASP A 168 10.39 -4.54 -4.11
C ASP A 168 10.99 -3.44 -3.21
N PRO A 169 10.17 -2.56 -2.64
CA PRO A 169 10.66 -1.44 -1.85
C PRO A 169 11.28 -1.86 -0.51
N GLU A 170 11.12 -3.11 -0.12
CA GLU A 170 11.66 -3.68 1.12
C GLU A 170 12.77 -4.71 0.87
N ALA A 171 13.25 -4.88 -0.38
CA ALA A 171 14.26 -5.89 -0.73
C ALA A 171 15.57 -5.77 0.07
N THR A 172 15.92 -4.54 0.46
CA THR A 172 17.15 -4.26 1.23
C THR A 172 16.90 -4.15 2.75
N ARG A 173 15.67 -4.40 3.19
CA ARG A 173 15.33 -4.28 4.61
C ARG A 173 15.91 -5.44 5.39
N GLU A 174 16.89 -5.15 6.23
CA GLU A 174 17.42 -6.10 7.21
C GLU A 174 16.48 -6.16 8.42
N TRP A 175 16.08 -7.38 8.80
CA TRP A 175 15.34 -7.61 10.02
C TRP A 175 16.33 -7.62 11.20
N THR A 176 16.19 -6.69 12.12
CA THR A 176 16.89 -6.71 13.40
C THR A 176 15.94 -7.17 14.50
N PRO A 177 16.26 -8.25 15.23
CA PRO A 177 15.49 -8.64 16.41
C PRO A 177 15.47 -7.47 17.41
N GLY A 178 14.27 -7.12 17.91
CA GLY A 178 14.08 -6.17 19.02
C GLY A 178 14.43 -6.79 20.35
#